data_87dbe23ad6438bbcc7d0e7ea0a8e391c
#
_entry.id   87dbe23ad6438bbcc7d0e7ea0a8e391c
#
_cell.length_a   1.000
_cell.length_b   1.000
_cell.length_c   1.000
_cell.angle_alpha   90.00
_cell.angle_beta   90.00
_cell.angle_gamma   90.00
#
_symmetry.space_group_name_H-M   'P 1'
#
loop_
_entity.id
_entity.type
_entity.pdbx_description
1 polymer ?
#
loop_
_entity_poly.entity_id
_entity_poly.type
_entity_poly.pdbx_seq_one_letter_code
_entity_poly.pdbx_strand_id
1 'polypeptide(L)'
;MVLMNKFIVRCLISLFKIMLLIISPLTFAENRPGFVCGKFNGHVMEVPKKYIIYWAEYEGKSSWTPGFTKNKKGCDANFTSLPMIASWPDMQPGDKSKWYKQGLEYEGLRIRVEPFRRSDIDITYKRDFFLRKQNDRTFDPVIYIDNLGLFFVEATRKIARFPPVEKNDPYRFDEDVNGYYWAEVNGRVPVVFDCQWLPLEKRYYICEAIFVMAEIGSLVRVFFTIEKLPQWRAIVSRTQQFLLSHIKR
;
A
#
# COMPACT_ATOMS: atom_id res chain seq x y z
N MET A 1 -50.02 -7.63 -53.19
CA MET A 1 -50.15 -7.71 -51.71
C MET A 1 -49.08 -8.60 -51.04
N VAL A 2 -48.54 -9.65 -51.69
CA VAL A 2 -47.58 -10.59 -51.10
C VAL A 2 -46.14 -10.03 -50.99
N LEU A 3 -45.72 -9.14 -51.89
CA LEU A 3 -44.34 -8.53 -51.86
C LEU A 3 -44.12 -7.53 -50.75
N MET A 4 -45.15 -6.78 -50.35
CA MET A 4 -45.07 -5.76 -49.30
C MET A 4 -44.88 -6.41 -47.91
N ASN A 5 -45.42 -7.59 -47.68
CA ASN A 5 -45.29 -8.31 -46.43
C ASN A 5 -43.86 -8.85 -46.18
N LYS A 6 -43.12 -9.24 -47.23
CA LYS A 6 -41.73 -9.72 -47.10
C LYS A 6 -40.73 -8.60 -46.75
N PHE A 7 -41.01 -7.38 -47.20
CA PHE A 7 -40.16 -6.23 -46.91
C PHE A 7 -40.31 -5.79 -45.44
N ILE A 8 -41.55 -5.74 -44.95
CA ILE A 8 -41.86 -5.35 -43.55
C ILE A 8 -41.25 -6.38 -42.57
N VAL A 9 -41.37 -7.69 -42.86
CA VAL A 9 -40.80 -8.74 -42.03
C VAL A 9 -39.26 -8.66 -41.98
N ARG A 10 -38.59 -8.36 -43.11
CA ARG A 10 -37.13 -8.19 -43.14
C ARG A 10 -36.68 -6.94 -42.34
N CYS A 11 -37.39 -5.84 -42.41
CA CYS A 11 -37.11 -4.65 -41.63
C CYS A 11 -37.30 -4.91 -40.12
N LEU A 12 -38.34 -5.61 -39.71
CA LEU A 12 -38.60 -5.96 -38.32
C LEU A 12 -37.52 -6.90 -37.76
N ILE A 13 -37.06 -7.89 -38.54
CA ILE A 13 -35.97 -8.79 -38.15
C ILE A 13 -34.64 -8.05 -38.02
N SER A 14 -34.37 -7.09 -38.94
CA SER A 14 -33.16 -6.23 -38.82
C SER A 14 -33.21 -5.33 -37.59
N LEU A 15 -34.34 -4.69 -37.30
CA LEU A 15 -34.53 -3.86 -36.10
C LEU A 15 -34.39 -4.69 -34.81
N PHE A 16 -34.90 -5.91 -34.79
CA PHE A 16 -34.77 -6.82 -33.65
C PHE A 16 -33.34 -7.27 -33.43
N LYS A 17 -32.55 -7.52 -34.49
CA LYS A 17 -31.10 -7.80 -34.39
C LYS A 17 -30.29 -6.60 -33.89
N ILE A 18 -30.62 -5.38 -34.31
CA ILE A 18 -29.99 -4.16 -33.85
C ILE A 18 -30.33 -3.92 -32.36
N MET A 19 -31.57 -4.18 -31.95
CA MET A 19 -32.00 -4.03 -30.58
C MET A 19 -31.34 -5.06 -29.64
N LEU A 20 -31.10 -6.29 -30.10
CA LEU A 20 -30.33 -7.31 -29.35
C LEU A 20 -28.84 -6.97 -29.18
N LEU A 21 -28.24 -6.19 -30.10
CA LEU A 21 -26.85 -5.73 -30.01
C LEU A 21 -26.70 -4.57 -29.03
N ILE A 22 -27.76 -3.80 -28.75
CA ILE A 22 -27.75 -2.66 -27.81
C ILE A 22 -27.98 -3.11 -26.35
N ILE A 23 -28.58 -4.32 -26.17
CA ILE A 23 -28.72 -4.93 -24.83
C ILE A 23 -27.50 -5.83 -24.56
N SER A 24 -26.29 -5.32 -24.84
CA SER A 24 -25.11 -5.88 -24.20
C SER A 24 -25.27 -5.54 -22.71
N PRO A 25 -25.43 -6.52 -21.82
CA PRO A 25 -25.47 -6.19 -20.40
C PRO A 25 -24.18 -5.40 -20.10
N LEU A 26 -24.33 -4.21 -19.57
CA LEU A 26 -23.26 -3.53 -18.84
C LEU A 26 -22.90 -4.49 -17.70
N THR A 27 -22.10 -5.50 -18.01
CA THR A 27 -21.49 -6.35 -17.00
C THR A 27 -20.58 -5.44 -16.21
N PHE A 28 -21.12 -4.82 -15.14
CA PHE A 28 -20.27 -4.32 -14.09
C PHE A 28 -19.34 -5.48 -13.75
N ALA A 29 -18.04 -5.26 -13.91
CA ALA A 29 -17.06 -6.29 -13.59
C ALA A 29 -17.13 -6.53 -12.07
N GLU A 30 -18.04 -7.39 -11.67
CA GLU A 30 -18.18 -7.82 -10.29
C GLU A 30 -16.89 -8.51 -9.84
N ASN A 31 -16.52 -8.31 -8.58
CA ASN A 31 -15.40 -9.04 -8.00
C ASN A 31 -15.67 -10.55 -8.12
N ARG A 32 -14.73 -11.28 -8.66
CA ARG A 32 -14.76 -12.74 -8.59
C ARG A 32 -14.93 -13.16 -7.12
N PRO A 33 -15.83 -14.08 -6.77
CA PRO A 33 -16.01 -14.54 -5.40
C PRO A 33 -14.67 -14.91 -4.76
N GLY A 34 -14.40 -14.43 -3.53
CA GLY A 34 -13.15 -14.65 -2.83
C GLY A 34 -11.98 -13.76 -3.24
N PHE A 35 -12.19 -12.77 -4.12
CA PHE A 35 -11.19 -11.81 -4.54
C PHE A 35 -11.63 -10.36 -4.27
N VAL A 36 -10.64 -9.48 -4.21
CA VAL A 36 -10.79 -8.02 -4.22
C VAL A 36 -10.14 -7.53 -5.51
N CYS A 37 -10.86 -6.71 -6.27
CA CYS A 37 -10.43 -6.20 -7.56
C CYS A 37 -10.59 -4.68 -7.63
N GLY A 38 -9.64 -4.00 -8.27
CA GLY A 38 -9.66 -2.57 -8.52
C GLY A 38 -8.48 -2.16 -9.39
N LYS A 39 -8.30 -0.86 -9.61
CA LYS A 39 -7.24 -0.32 -10.47
C LYS A 39 -6.25 0.53 -9.70
N PHE A 40 -4.98 0.42 -10.06
CA PHE A 40 -3.95 1.41 -9.79
C PHE A 40 -3.46 1.95 -11.13
N ASN A 41 -3.59 3.26 -11.35
CA ASN A 41 -3.15 3.93 -12.57
C ASN A 41 -3.57 3.20 -13.87
N GLY A 42 -4.81 2.71 -13.92
CA GLY A 42 -5.37 1.99 -15.07
C GLY A 42 -5.06 0.48 -15.09
N HIS A 43 -4.10 -0.02 -14.33
CA HIS A 43 -3.78 -1.44 -14.23
C HIS A 43 -4.74 -2.15 -13.28
N VAL A 44 -5.45 -3.16 -13.78
CA VAL A 44 -6.38 -3.96 -12.96
C VAL A 44 -5.59 -4.91 -12.09
N MET A 45 -5.79 -4.82 -10.78
CA MET A 45 -5.23 -5.74 -9.80
C MET A 45 -6.33 -6.55 -9.13
N GLU A 46 -6.16 -7.86 -9.07
CA GLU A 46 -7.09 -8.79 -8.41
C GLU A 46 -6.34 -9.64 -7.39
N VAL A 47 -6.66 -9.45 -6.11
CA VAL A 47 -5.97 -10.10 -5.00
C VAL A 47 -6.94 -11.00 -4.24
N PRO A 48 -6.56 -12.23 -3.85
CA PRO A 48 -7.39 -13.08 -3.00
C PRO A 48 -7.72 -12.39 -1.67
N LYS A 49 -9.00 -12.39 -1.30
CA LYS A 49 -9.51 -11.72 -0.09
C LYS A 49 -8.80 -12.16 1.19
N LYS A 50 -8.21 -13.35 1.21
CA LYS A 50 -7.46 -13.88 2.35
C LYS A 50 -6.22 -13.04 2.70
N TYR A 51 -5.64 -12.29 1.74
CA TYR A 51 -4.54 -11.36 2.00
C TYR A 51 -4.99 -10.04 2.61
N ILE A 52 -6.26 -9.63 2.42
CA ILE A 52 -6.74 -8.31 2.84
C ILE A 52 -6.95 -8.28 4.36
N ILE A 53 -6.34 -7.30 5.04
CA ILE A 53 -6.44 -7.17 6.51
C ILE A 53 -7.85 -6.76 6.93
N TYR A 54 -8.31 -5.62 6.44
CA TYR A 54 -9.63 -5.03 6.77
C TYR A 54 -10.51 -5.00 5.53
N TRP A 55 -10.32 -3.99 4.72
CA TRP A 55 -10.99 -3.80 3.43
C TRP A 55 -10.10 -2.99 2.49
N ALA A 56 -10.31 -3.16 1.18
CA ALA A 56 -9.75 -2.28 0.18
C ALA A 56 -10.52 -0.94 0.19
N GLU A 57 -9.82 0.15 0.10
CA GLU A 57 -10.40 1.48 -0.05
C GLU A 57 -10.43 1.88 -1.53
N TYR A 58 -11.55 2.46 -1.94
CA TYR A 58 -11.78 2.89 -3.32
C TYR A 58 -12.02 4.39 -3.37
N GLU A 59 -11.82 4.99 -4.54
CA GLU A 59 -12.12 6.40 -4.77
C GLU A 59 -13.56 6.74 -4.38
N GLY A 60 -13.73 7.95 -3.83
CA GLY A 60 -14.99 8.47 -3.31
C GLY A 60 -14.85 8.97 -1.90
N LYS A 61 -15.75 8.56 -1.02
CA LYS A 61 -15.73 8.96 0.39
C LYS A 61 -14.63 8.20 1.15
N SER A 62 -13.93 8.92 2.02
CA SER A 62 -12.97 8.32 2.96
C SER A 62 -13.65 7.33 3.91
N SER A 63 -12.92 6.32 4.38
CA SER A 63 -13.37 5.34 5.38
C SER A 63 -13.90 5.97 6.68
N TRP A 64 -13.50 7.20 6.98
CA TRP A 64 -13.98 8.01 8.11
C TRP A 64 -15.26 8.80 7.84
N THR A 65 -15.77 8.77 6.59
CA THR A 65 -16.93 9.56 6.18
C THR A 65 -18.17 8.68 6.04
N PRO A 66 -19.34 9.07 6.60
CA PRO A 66 -20.58 8.31 6.44
C PRO A 66 -20.89 8.04 4.96
N GLY A 67 -21.23 6.78 4.67
CA GLY A 67 -21.57 6.33 3.31
C GLY A 67 -20.36 5.91 2.46
N PHE A 68 -19.14 5.77 3.02
CA PHE A 68 -17.98 5.23 2.28
C PHE A 68 -18.23 3.81 1.75
N THR A 69 -19.09 3.03 2.40
CA THR A 69 -19.46 1.68 1.94
C THR A 69 -20.19 1.67 0.60
N LYS A 70 -20.72 2.82 0.17
CA LYS A 70 -21.40 3.03 -1.12
C LYS A 70 -20.44 3.41 -2.25
N ASN A 71 -19.15 3.59 -1.99
CA ASN A 71 -18.18 3.84 -3.04
C ASN A 71 -18.24 2.73 -4.09
N LYS A 72 -18.03 3.09 -5.36
CA LYS A 72 -17.90 2.12 -6.45
C LYS A 72 -16.77 1.16 -6.12
N LYS A 73 -16.99 -0.13 -6.32
CA LYS A 73 -16.03 -1.22 -6.05
C LYS A 73 -15.91 -2.09 -7.30
N GLY A 74 -14.93 -2.99 -7.28
CA GLY A 74 -14.73 -3.94 -8.36
C GLY A 74 -13.66 -3.50 -9.35
N CYS A 75 -13.45 -4.31 -10.37
CA CYS A 75 -12.34 -4.15 -11.30
C CYS A 75 -12.36 -2.84 -12.10
N ASP A 76 -13.48 -2.14 -12.13
CA ASP A 76 -13.61 -0.83 -12.81
C ASP A 76 -13.41 0.36 -11.88
N ALA A 77 -13.26 0.14 -10.59
CA ALA A 77 -13.05 1.17 -9.59
C ALA A 77 -11.56 1.36 -9.30
N ASN A 78 -11.15 2.59 -9.01
CA ASN A 78 -9.78 2.87 -8.60
C ASN A 78 -9.61 2.64 -7.11
N PHE A 79 -8.52 1.96 -6.73
CA PHE A 79 -8.10 1.89 -5.34
C PHE A 79 -7.52 3.21 -4.87
N THR A 80 -7.78 3.55 -3.61
CA THR A 80 -7.03 4.56 -2.86
C THR A 80 -6.08 3.93 -1.86
N SER A 81 -6.40 2.72 -1.36
CA SER A 81 -5.52 1.93 -0.50
C SER A 81 -5.88 0.46 -0.55
N LEU A 82 -4.87 -0.40 -0.61
CA LEU A 82 -5.01 -1.85 -0.58
C LEU A 82 -4.13 -2.42 0.54
N PRO A 83 -4.67 -2.58 1.76
CA PRO A 83 -3.92 -3.12 2.90
C PRO A 83 -3.95 -4.65 2.91
N MET A 84 -2.78 -5.27 2.96
CA MET A 84 -2.59 -6.72 2.91
C MET A 84 -1.67 -7.21 4.03
N ILE A 85 -1.78 -8.50 4.35
CA ILE A 85 -0.80 -9.24 5.14
C ILE A 85 -0.33 -10.48 4.39
N ALA A 86 0.95 -10.76 4.54
CA ALA A 86 1.57 -11.97 4.00
C ALA A 86 2.49 -12.60 5.06
N SER A 87 2.67 -13.92 5.01
CA SER A 87 3.74 -14.57 5.75
C SER A 87 5.09 -14.23 5.13
N TRP A 88 6.15 -14.39 5.89
CA TRP A 88 7.52 -14.25 5.42
C TRP A 88 8.30 -15.53 5.73
N PRO A 89 9.10 -16.08 4.81
CA PRO A 89 9.45 -15.53 3.48
C PRO A 89 8.53 -15.94 2.31
N ASP A 90 7.52 -16.78 2.47
CA ASP A 90 6.81 -17.50 1.38
C ASP A 90 5.75 -16.65 0.68
N MET A 91 5.45 -15.45 1.20
CA MET A 91 4.42 -14.56 0.67
C MET A 91 3.02 -15.22 0.60
N GLN A 92 2.74 -16.23 1.45
CA GLN A 92 1.42 -16.80 1.59
C GLN A 92 0.49 -15.85 2.36
N PRO A 93 -0.83 -16.04 2.32
CA PRO A 93 -1.74 -15.24 3.14
C PRO A 93 -1.35 -15.27 4.61
N GLY A 94 -1.22 -14.11 5.20
CA GLY A 94 -0.88 -13.97 6.61
C GLY A 94 -2.00 -14.44 7.54
N ASP A 95 -1.63 -14.89 8.72
CA ASP A 95 -2.58 -15.24 9.77
C ASP A 95 -3.14 -14.00 10.45
N LYS A 96 -4.41 -13.71 10.20
CA LYS A 96 -5.09 -12.55 10.79
C LYS A 96 -5.21 -12.65 12.32
N SER A 97 -5.29 -13.84 12.88
CA SER A 97 -5.35 -14.03 14.33
C SER A 97 -4.02 -13.67 15.00
N LYS A 98 -2.91 -14.01 14.37
CA LYS A 98 -1.58 -13.57 14.81
C LYS A 98 -1.43 -12.07 14.66
N TRP A 99 -1.85 -11.50 13.54
CA TRP A 99 -1.86 -10.05 13.33
C TRP A 99 -2.58 -9.31 14.48
N TYR A 100 -3.79 -9.72 14.83
CA TYR A 100 -4.52 -9.08 15.93
C TYR A 100 -3.86 -9.24 17.30
N LYS A 101 -3.11 -10.33 17.53
CA LYS A 101 -2.38 -10.54 18.78
C LYS A 101 -1.06 -9.79 18.85
N GLN A 102 -0.31 -9.76 17.75
CA GLN A 102 1.04 -9.20 17.69
C GLN A 102 1.03 -7.70 17.31
N GLY A 103 -0.05 -7.22 16.70
CA GLY A 103 -0.18 -5.80 16.31
C GLY A 103 0.96 -5.34 15.40
N LEU A 104 1.69 -4.31 15.86
CA LEU A 104 2.79 -3.73 15.08
C LEU A 104 4.00 -4.67 14.96
N GLU A 105 4.20 -5.58 15.89
CA GLU A 105 5.29 -6.56 15.88
C GLU A 105 4.90 -7.87 15.17
N TYR A 106 3.92 -7.81 14.28
CA TYR A 106 3.52 -8.95 13.48
C TYR A 106 4.72 -9.55 12.72
N GLU A 107 4.96 -10.85 12.93
CA GLU A 107 6.12 -11.55 12.39
C GLU A 107 6.14 -11.74 10.87
N GLY A 108 4.99 -11.55 10.19
CA GLY A 108 4.91 -11.50 8.73
C GLY A 108 5.17 -10.09 8.17
N LEU A 109 4.64 -9.84 6.97
CA LEU A 109 4.69 -8.54 6.32
C LEU A 109 3.30 -7.92 6.29
N ARG A 110 3.20 -6.63 6.63
CA ARG A 110 2.04 -5.81 6.28
C ARG A 110 2.39 -5.00 5.04
N ILE A 111 1.57 -5.10 4.02
CA ILE A 111 1.81 -4.43 2.74
C ILE A 111 0.66 -3.47 2.51
N ARG A 112 0.95 -2.23 2.18
CA ARG A 112 -0.03 -1.24 1.74
C ARG A 112 0.38 -0.71 0.38
N VAL A 113 -0.54 -0.74 -0.57
CA VAL A 113 -0.36 -0.19 -1.90
C VAL A 113 -1.28 1.02 -2.05
N GLU A 114 -0.74 2.14 -2.51
CA GLU A 114 -1.44 3.41 -2.68
C GLU A 114 -1.12 4.00 -4.07
N PRO A 115 -2.03 4.74 -4.71
CA PRO A 115 -1.73 5.40 -5.97
C PRO A 115 -0.56 6.36 -5.84
N PHE A 116 0.36 6.32 -6.81
CA PHE A 116 1.48 7.24 -6.89
C PHE A 116 1.33 8.14 -8.11
N ARG A 117 1.19 9.44 -7.88
CA ARG A 117 0.84 10.41 -8.93
C ARG A 117 2.05 11.08 -9.59
N ARG A 118 3.27 10.72 -9.19
CA ARG A 118 4.49 11.26 -9.79
C ARG A 118 4.95 10.39 -10.95
N SER A 119 5.63 10.99 -11.92
CA SER A 119 6.12 10.31 -13.12
C SER A 119 7.46 9.59 -12.90
N ASP A 120 8.23 9.97 -11.87
CA ASP A 120 9.51 9.37 -11.56
C ASP A 120 9.38 8.32 -10.44
N ILE A 121 10.24 7.32 -10.48
CA ILE A 121 10.34 6.26 -9.46
C ILE A 121 11.29 6.65 -8.32
N ASP A 122 11.94 7.80 -8.41
CA ASP A 122 12.87 8.29 -7.40
C ASP A 122 12.11 8.86 -6.21
N ILE A 123 12.38 8.33 -5.04
CA ILE A 123 11.77 8.78 -3.79
C ILE A 123 12.73 9.62 -2.94
N THR A 124 13.71 10.27 -3.55
CA THR A 124 14.62 11.23 -2.88
C THR A 124 13.82 12.24 -2.04
N TYR A 125 12.67 12.71 -2.56
CA TYR A 125 11.79 13.60 -1.80
C TYR A 125 11.32 13.02 -0.46
N LYS A 126 11.20 11.67 -0.34
CA LYS A 126 10.84 11.02 0.94
C LYS A 126 12.00 11.02 1.90
N ARG A 127 13.22 10.69 1.42
CA ARG A 127 14.44 10.85 2.22
C ARG A 127 14.56 12.29 2.72
N ASP A 128 14.42 13.25 1.83
CA ASP A 128 14.57 14.67 2.17
C ASP A 128 13.47 15.16 3.13
N PHE A 129 12.27 14.59 3.03
CA PHE A 129 11.21 14.84 4.00
C PHE A 129 11.59 14.32 5.40
N PHE A 130 12.15 13.11 5.49
CA PHE A 130 12.61 12.55 6.77
C PHE A 130 13.75 13.37 7.37
N LEU A 131 14.67 13.84 6.53
CA LEU A 131 15.84 14.62 6.95
C LEU A 131 15.57 16.13 7.10
N ARG A 132 14.31 16.56 6.92
CA ARG A 132 13.97 17.97 7.02
C ARG A 132 14.23 18.49 8.43
N LYS A 133 15.08 19.52 8.53
CA LYS A 133 15.31 20.22 9.77
C LYS A 133 14.01 20.85 10.29
N GLN A 134 13.71 20.61 11.55
CA GLN A 134 12.60 21.19 12.30
C GLN A 134 13.14 21.62 13.67
N ASN A 135 12.56 22.64 14.26
CA ASN A 135 13.06 23.20 15.53
C ASN A 135 13.00 22.21 16.71
N ASP A 136 12.15 21.20 16.61
CA ASP A 136 11.93 20.17 17.63
C ASP A 136 12.66 18.85 17.31
N ARG A 137 13.45 18.81 16.22
CA ARG A 137 14.12 17.58 15.75
C ARG A 137 15.63 17.77 15.63
N THR A 138 16.37 16.85 16.21
CA THR A 138 17.83 16.71 16.07
C THR A 138 18.16 15.46 15.28
N PHE A 139 19.29 15.48 14.60
CA PHE A 139 19.79 14.37 13.79
C PHE A 139 21.20 14.03 14.18
N ASP A 140 21.49 12.76 14.30
CA ASP A 140 22.86 12.27 14.39
C ASP A 140 23.58 12.39 13.04
N PRO A 141 24.91 12.26 13.00
CA PRO A 141 25.63 12.18 11.73
C PRO A 141 25.13 11.01 10.86
N VAL A 142 24.99 11.26 9.57
CA VAL A 142 24.70 10.20 8.59
C VAL A 142 25.86 9.24 8.52
N ILE A 143 25.61 7.94 8.65
CA ILE A 143 26.59 6.87 8.49
C ILE A 143 26.16 5.91 7.39
N TYR A 144 27.13 5.21 6.78
CA TYR A 144 26.85 4.11 5.87
C TYR A 144 27.08 2.78 6.58
N ILE A 145 26.10 1.87 6.46
CA ILE A 145 26.13 0.55 7.11
C ILE A 145 26.43 -0.49 6.01
N ASP A 146 27.68 -0.89 5.89
CA ASP A 146 28.19 -1.74 4.80
C ASP A 146 27.44 -3.06 4.63
N ASN A 147 27.18 -3.78 5.72
CA ASN A 147 26.49 -5.08 5.69
C ASN A 147 25.02 -4.98 5.27
N LEU A 148 24.40 -3.82 5.38
CA LEU A 148 23.06 -3.54 4.87
C LEU A 148 23.09 -2.92 3.49
N GLY A 149 24.18 -2.20 3.14
CA GLY A 149 24.28 -1.37 1.96
C GLY A 149 23.28 -0.20 2.01
N LEU A 150 23.14 0.40 3.19
CA LEU A 150 22.20 1.48 3.47
C LEU A 150 22.91 2.65 4.17
N PHE A 151 22.50 3.86 3.84
CA PHE A 151 22.75 5.02 4.69
C PHE A 151 21.79 4.98 5.87
N PHE A 152 22.22 5.50 7.01
CA PHE A 152 21.44 5.57 8.24
C PHE A 152 21.61 6.89 8.94
N VAL A 153 20.55 7.37 9.57
CA VAL A 153 20.57 8.49 10.51
C VAL A 153 19.51 8.25 11.58
N GLU A 154 19.88 8.51 12.83
CA GLU A 154 18.92 8.59 13.92
C GLU A 154 18.39 10.02 14.05
N ALA A 155 17.10 10.15 14.25
CA ALA A 155 16.43 11.41 14.46
C ALA A 155 15.66 11.37 15.77
N THR A 156 15.92 12.33 16.64
CA THR A 156 15.20 12.50 17.90
C THR A 156 14.35 13.75 17.83
N ARG A 157 13.06 13.61 18.12
CA ARG A 157 12.10 14.71 18.20
C ARG A 157 11.60 14.89 19.61
N LYS A 158 11.66 16.13 20.12
CA LYS A 158 11.04 16.48 21.39
C LYS A 158 9.52 16.52 21.25
N ILE A 159 8.81 15.83 22.14
CA ILE A 159 7.36 15.78 22.14
C ILE A 159 6.85 16.79 23.16
N ALA A 160 6.16 17.84 22.68
CA ALA A 160 5.39 18.72 23.56
C ALA A 160 4.09 18.00 23.95
N ARG A 161 3.97 17.61 25.22
CA ARG A 161 2.73 17.00 25.73
C ARG A 161 1.84 18.05 26.36
N PHE A 162 0.58 18.05 25.97
CA PHE A 162 -0.43 18.89 26.57
C PHE A 162 -1.71 18.06 26.82
N PRO A 163 -2.25 17.99 28.05
CA PRO A 163 -1.70 18.55 29.29
C PRO A 163 -0.42 17.84 29.76
N PRO A 164 0.40 18.46 30.60
CA PRO A 164 1.59 17.82 31.13
C PRO A 164 1.21 16.56 31.90
N VAL A 165 1.79 15.42 31.50
CA VAL A 165 1.60 14.13 32.18
C VAL A 165 2.31 14.17 33.53
N GLU A 166 1.77 13.48 34.52
CA GLU A 166 2.40 13.40 35.84
C GLU A 166 3.86 12.94 35.73
N LYS A 167 4.73 13.52 36.52
CA LYS A 167 6.18 13.33 36.46
C LYS A 167 6.63 11.87 36.64
N ASN A 168 5.77 11.04 37.20
CA ASN A 168 6.04 9.62 37.50
C ASN A 168 5.30 8.63 36.59
N ASP A 169 4.69 9.09 35.49
CA ASP A 169 4.06 8.20 34.53
C ASP A 169 5.15 7.37 33.79
N PRO A 170 5.17 6.03 33.96
CA PRO A 170 6.16 5.15 33.32
C PRO A 170 6.06 5.15 31.78
N TYR A 171 4.94 5.59 31.23
CA TYR A 171 4.72 5.72 29.79
C TYR A 171 5.02 7.15 29.28
N ARG A 172 5.61 8.00 30.12
CA ARG A 172 6.01 9.33 29.73
C ARG A 172 7.28 9.27 28.92
N PHE A 173 7.15 9.52 27.62
CA PHE A 173 8.28 9.73 26.73
C PHE A 173 8.28 11.20 26.30
N ASP A 174 9.34 11.90 26.57
CA ASP A 174 9.51 13.30 26.16
C ASP A 174 10.15 13.39 24.77
N GLU A 175 10.56 12.25 24.22
CA GLU A 175 11.22 12.14 22.93
C GLU A 175 10.63 10.99 22.10
N ASP A 176 10.59 11.21 20.79
CA ASP A 176 10.25 10.23 19.76
C ASP A 176 11.49 10.01 18.89
N VAL A 177 11.95 8.78 18.82
CA VAL A 177 13.17 8.42 18.11
C VAL A 177 12.82 7.58 16.88
N ASN A 178 13.35 7.98 15.73
CA ASN A 178 13.22 7.25 14.47
C ASN A 178 14.60 6.96 13.88
N GLY A 179 14.79 5.77 13.36
CA GLY A 179 15.92 5.42 12.52
C GLY A 179 15.51 5.50 11.05
N TYR A 180 16.10 6.43 10.31
CA TYR A 180 15.87 6.54 8.88
C TYR A 180 16.99 5.88 8.10
N TYR A 181 16.63 4.97 7.18
CA TYR A 181 17.58 4.31 6.30
C TYR A 181 17.19 4.57 4.85
N TRP A 182 18.17 4.55 3.94
CA TRP A 182 17.90 4.59 2.50
C TRP A 182 19.01 3.91 1.70
N ALA A 183 18.62 3.33 0.56
CA ALA A 183 19.57 2.94 -0.45
C ALA A 183 19.77 4.08 -1.44
N GLU A 184 20.99 4.19 -1.99
CA GLU A 184 21.30 5.10 -3.08
C GLU A 184 21.96 4.35 -4.21
N VAL A 185 21.44 4.50 -5.42
CA VAL A 185 21.96 3.84 -6.63
C VAL A 185 22.00 4.87 -7.74
N ASN A 186 23.21 5.17 -8.25
CA ASN A 186 23.42 6.16 -9.32
C ASN A 186 22.76 7.53 -9.02
N GLY A 187 22.89 8.00 -7.78
CA GLY A 187 22.33 9.27 -7.32
C GLY A 187 20.80 9.29 -7.14
N ARG A 188 20.14 8.13 -7.24
CA ARG A 188 18.70 7.98 -7.01
C ARG A 188 18.43 7.19 -5.74
N VAL A 189 17.29 7.46 -5.11
CA VAL A 189 16.85 6.76 -3.90
C VAL A 189 15.70 5.83 -4.27
N PRO A 190 15.95 4.53 -4.49
CA PRO A 190 14.91 3.56 -4.86
C PRO A 190 14.04 3.13 -3.67
N VAL A 191 14.55 3.19 -2.46
CA VAL A 191 13.86 2.77 -1.23
C VAL A 191 14.33 3.58 -0.03
N VAL A 192 13.39 3.92 0.83
CA VAL A 192 13.66 4.50 2.16
C VAL A 192 12.99 3.66 3.23
N PHE A 193 13.51 3.74 4.45
CA PHE A 193 12.95 3.04 5.61
C PHE A 193 12.76 4.04 6.76
N ASP A 194 11.64 3.88 7.47
CA ASP A 194 11.34 4.53 8.73
C ASP A 194 11.21 3.46 9.80
N CYS A 195 12.17 3.40 10.72
CA CYS A 195 12.18 2.43 11.80
C CYS A 195 11.87 3.13 13.11
N GLN A 196 10.83 2.68 13.79
CA GLN A 196 10.33 3.28 15.02
C GLN A 196 11.01 2.65 16.24
N TRP A 197 11.34 3.50 17.19
CA TRP A 197 11.95 3.14 18.47
C TRP A 197 10.89 2.81 19.52
N LEU A 198 11.14 1.75 20.28
CA LEU A 198 10.32 1.39 21.45
C LEU A 198 11.06 1.81 22.73
N PRO A 199 10.70 2.93 23.35
CA PRO A 199 11.47 3.52 24.45
C PRO A 199 11.58 2.61 25.69
N LEU A 200 10.52 1.85 26.01
CA LEU A 200 10.52 0.92 27.16
C LEU A 200 11.57 -0.19 27.03
N GLU A 201 11.75 -0.69 25.80
CA GLU A 201 12.68 -1.78 25.50
C GLU A 201 14.02 -1.28 24.96
N LYS A 202 14.15 0.04 24.74
CA LYS A 202 15.37 0.69 24.22
C LYS A 202 15.88 0.02 22.94
N ARG A 203 14.97 -0.28 22.00
CA ARG A 203 15.28 -0.88 20.69
C ARG A 203 14.37 -0.35 19.60
N TYR A 204 14.82 -0.42 18.38
CA TYR A 204 13.89 -0.37 17.25
C TYR A 204 13.04 -1.64 17.23
N TYR A 205 11.75 -1.53 16.84
CA TYR A 205 10.86 -2.69 16.84
C TYR A 205 10.21 -2.95 15.48
N ILE A 206 9.88 -1.90 14.74
CA ILE A 206 9.24 -2.02 13.43
C ILE A 206 9.88 -1.07 12.42
N CYS A 207 10.04 -1.54 11.19
CA CYS A 207 10.46 -0.73 10.05
C CYS A 207 9.37 -0.70 8.98
N GLU A 208 9.22 0.44 8.34
CA GLU A 208 8.42 0.65 7.14
C GLU A 208 9.35 0.87 5.95
N ALA A 209 9.43 -0.08 5.01
CA ALA A 209 10.07 0.15 3.72
C ALA A 209 9.10 0.86 2.79
N ILE A 210 9.54 1.91 2.10
CA ILE A 210 8.75 2.68 1.15
C ILE A 210 9.48 2.70 -0.19
N PHE A 211 8.80 2.29 -1.26
CA PHE A 211 9.33 2.29 -2.63
C PHE A 211 8.22 2.46 -3.66
N VAL A 212 8.58 2.78 -4.90
CA VAL A 212 7.63 2.95 -6.00
C VAL A 212 7.67 1.75 -6.93
N MET A 213 6.50 1.28 -7.33
CA MET A 213 6.32 0.36 -8.44
C MET A 213 5.82 1.14 -9.66
N ALA A 214 6.75 1.43 -10.59
CA ALA A 214 6.44 2.17 -11.81
C ALA A 214 5.43 1.45 -12.70
N GLU A 215 5.51 0.12 -12.74
CA GLU A 215 4.66 -0.75 -13.58
C GLU A 215 3.17 -0.58 -13.29
N ILE A 216 2.82 -0.20 -12.08
CA ILE A 216 1.43 0.02 -11.67
C ILE A 216 1.19 1.44 -11.13
N GLY A 217 2.18 2.33 -11.26
CA GLY A 217 2.09 3.71 -10.76
C GLY A 217 1.68 3.78 -9.28
N SER A 218 2.32 3.00 -8.43
CA SER A 218 1.93 2.88 -7.02
C SER A 218 3.10 3.05 -6.07
N LEU A 219 2.81 3.68 -4.93
CA LEU A 219 3.67 3.68 -3.76
C LEU A 219 3.36 2.44 -2.93
N VAL A 220 4.39 1.69 -2.59
CA VAL A 220 4.29 0.48 -1.77
C VAL A 220 4.96 0.74 -0.43
N ARG A 221 4.27 0.38 0.63
CA ARG A 221 4.75 0.43 2.01
C ARG A 221 4.74 -0.99 2.57
N VAL A 222 5.86 -1.44 3.10
CA VAL A 222 5.99 -2.78 3.68
C VAL A 222 6.49 -2.65 5.11
N PHE A 223 5.67 -3.07 6.06
CA PHE A 223 6.01 -3.06 7.48
C PHE A 223 6.48 -4.45 7.91
N PHE A 224 7.57 -4.49 8.66
CA PHE A 224 8.18 -5.71 9.18
C PHE A 224 8.98 -5.39 10.46
N THR A 225 9.22 -6.38 11.29
CA THR A 225 10.01 -6.20 12.51
C THR A 225 11.49 -5.97 12.18
N ILE A 226 12.19 -5.22 13.03
CA ILE A 226 13.58 -4.76 12.79
C ILE A 226 14.55 -5.92 12.47
N GLU A 227 14.33 -7.10 13.02
CA GLU A 227 15.16 -8.30 12.81
C GLU A 227 15.20 -8.73 11.33
N LYS A 228 14.21 -8.28 10.54
CA LYS A 228 14.13 -8.57 9.10
C LYS A 228 14.84 -7.50 8.24
N LEU A 229 15.28 -6.40 8.85
CA LEU A 229 15.96 -5.33 8.08
C LEU A 229 17.16 -5.85 7.27
N PRO A 230 18.00 -6.80 7.73
CA PRO A 230 19.06 -7.37 6.89
C PRO A 230 18.56 -8.06 5.60
N GLN A 231 17.28 -8.45 5.57
CA GLN A 231 16.66 -9.11 4.41
C GLN A 231 15.93 -8.12 3.49
N TRP A 232 16.11 -6.82 3.67
CA TRP A 232 15.31 -5.79 3.01
C TRP A 232 15.24 -5.92 1.48
N ARG A 233 16.36 -6.32 0.82
CA ARG A 233 16.38 -6.51 -0.64
C ARG A 233 15.43 -7.62 -1.08
N ALA A 234 15.42 -8.73 -0.33
CA ALA A 234 14.51 -9.84 -0.58
C ALA A 234 13.05 -9.44 -0.31
N ILE A 235 12.79 -8.68 0.77
CA ILE A 235 11.45 -8.17 1.10
C ILE A 235 10.91 -7.29 -0.03
N VAL A 236 11.69 -6.31 -0.49
CA VAL A 236 11.29 -5.44 -1.60
C VAL A 236 11.04 -6.24 -2.88
N SER A 237 12.01 -7.07 -3.30
CA SER A 237 11.90 -7.84 -4.54
C SER A 237 10.72 -8.82 -4.52
N ARG A 238 10.54 -9.59 -3.44
CA ARG A 238 9.41 -10.53 -3.34
C ARG A 238 8.06 -9.83 -3.26
N THR A 239 8.00 -8.67 -2.60
CA THR A 239 6.77 -7.86 -2.59
C THR A 239 6.43 -7.37 -4.00
N GLN A 240 7.42 -6.89 -4.76
CA GLN A 240 7.21 -6.49 -6.16
C GLN A 240 6.70 -7.67 -7.00
N GLN A 241 7.36 -8.82 -6.94
CA GLN A 241 6.95 -10.03 -7.67
C GLN A 241 5.53 -10.47 -7.29
N PHE A 242 5.21 -10.46 -6.00
CA PHE A 242 3.89 -10.77 -5.49
C PHE A 242 2.82 -9.84 -6.08
N LEU A 243 3.04 -8.52 -6.05
CA LEU A 243 2.10 -7.56 -6.58
C LEU A 243 1.93 -7.70 -8.10
N LEU A 244 3.03 -7.87 -8.85
CA LEU A 244 2.99 -8.08 -10.30
C LEU A 244 2.24 -9.35 -10.69
N SER A 245 2.32 -10.42 -9.88
CA SER A 245 1.59 -11.67 -10.14
C SER A 245 0.06 -11.53 -10.02
N HIS A 246 -0.42 -10.45 -9.41
CA HIS A 246 -1.85 -10.18 -9.22
C HIS A 246 -2.41 -9.13 -10.20
N ILE A 247 -1.60 -8.66 -11.15
CA ILE A 247 -2.06 -7.78 -12.24
C ILE A 247 -2.76 -8.63 -13.29
N LYS A 248 -3.98 -8.26 -13.64
CA LYS A 248 -4.69 -8.85 -14.80
C LYS A 248 -4.05 -8.33 -16.09
N ARG A 249 -3.68 -9.24 -16.94
CA ARG A 249 -3.22 -8.98 -18.32
C ARG A 249 -4.40 -8.94 -19.25
#